data_45f49f5880fa82f09a07128558f8873c
#
_entry.id   45f49f5880fa82f09a07128558f8873c
#
_cell.length_a   1.000
_cell.length_b   1.000
_cell.length_c   1.000
_cell.angle_alpha   90.00
_cell.angle_beta   90.00
_cell.angle_gamma   90.00
#
_symmetry.space_group_name_H-M   'P 1'
#
loop_
_entity.id
_entity.type
_entity.pdbx_description
1 polymer ?
#
loop_
_entity_poly.entity_id
_entity_poly.type
_entity_poly.pdbx_seq_one_letter_code
_entity_poly.pdbx_strand_id
1 'polypeptide(L)'
;MHGSLTWKDSLMNDYALIPKILPALRRLRRHYENKGDLVLVNIIDSSRVYIEQCTNYDNWNGGTYGHDVFLFVPDEIMDLVDLDEQSSVFARIMDDLNKATPEVENEYVRAVYVKNADDLDPQFQRSINFTGKPQIVPERTGIWKAKSLRIFLSHRDKHKGIAHDLAEALAPFGISSFIAHDAIKPMREWEKEILNALMTMEVMVVLLTDDFHESEWTNQEIGFALGKGVPIICVKVGSIDPCGFIGSKQALKAPYDEISTVAPKIHRALINEIGQEGRLKEILIESFISSPNYVETMERLERLTHTVDRLTDKEFERIKEGYAGNPQLYCCGGIHNRGNWFKRYLESATGKKLEFNDGKIIEIIPSAENELPF
;
A
#
# COMPACT_ATOMS: atom_id res chain seq x y z
N MET A 1 30.87 -5.49 29.03
CA MET A 1 29.93 -6.62 29.14
C MET A 1 28.52 -6.05 29.12
N HIS A 2 27.90 -6.00 27.95
CA HIS A 2 26.50 -5.59 27.81
C HIS A 2 25.77 -6.81 27.24
N GLY A 3 25.05 -7.49 28.13
CA GLY A 3 24.20 -8.60 27.77
C GLY A 3 23.06 -8.11 26.89
N SER A 4 22.95 -8.70 25.70
CA SER A 4 21.77 -8.56 24.85
C SER A 4 20.59 -9.23 25.54
N LEU A 5 19.66 -8.44 26.06
CA LEU A 5 18.35 -8.91 26.49
C LEU A 5 17.62 -9.46 25.26
N THR A 6 17.56 -10.77 25.15
CA THR A 6 16.70 -11.45 24.20
C THR A 6 15.26 -11.30 24.69
N TRP A 7 14.35 -10.93 23.80
CA TRP A 7 12.91 -10.75 24.03
C TRP A 7 12.15 -12.02 24.56
N LYS A 8 12.89 -13.02 25.05
CA LYS A 8 12.38 -14.24 25.69
C LYS A 8 12.19 -14.14 27.21
N ASP A 9 12.63 -13.06 27.85
CA ASP A 9 12.61 -12.95 29.33
C ASP A 9 11.56 -11.95 29.88
N SER A 10 10.54 -11.59 29.11
CA SER A 10 9.32 -11.00 29.65
C SER A 10 8.44 -12.13 30.11
N LEU A 11 8.23 -12.26 31.43
CA LEU A 11 7.27 -13.13 32.08
C LEU A 11 5.94 -13.11 31.27
N MET A 12 5.75 -14.12 30.42
CA MET A 12 4.45 -14.41 29.83
C MET A 12 3.60 -14.96 30.97
N ASN A 13 2.79 -14.12 31.61
CA ASN A 13 1.62 -14.61 32.28
C ASN A 13 0.77 -15.25 31.19
N ASP A 14 0.54 -16.55 31.26
CA ASP A 14 -0.32 -17.31 30.36
C ASP A 14 -1.78 -16.94 30.64
N TYR A 15 -2.22 -15.76 30.14
CA TYR A 15 -3.62 -15.37 30.26
C TYR A 15 -4.49 -16.25 29.39
N ALA A 16 -5.52 -16.85 30.03
CA ALA A 16 -6.42 -17.81 29.40
C ALA A 16 -7.37 -17.15 28.36
N LEU A 17 -7.66 -15.84 28.51
CA LEU A 17 -8.53 -15.09 27.62
C LEU A 17 -7.88 -14.78 26.27
N ILE A 18 -6.58 -14.47 26.27
CA ILE A 18 -5.87 -14.01 25.06
C ILE A 18 -6.04 -14.94 23.85
N PRO A 19 -5.78 -16.26 23.95
CA PRO A 19 -5.97 -17.19 22.84
C PRO A 19 -7.43 -17.36 22.42
N LYS A 20 -8.39 -16.96 23.25
CA LYS A 20 -9.83 -17.10 22.97
C LYS A 20 -10.43 -15.90 22.25
N ILE A 21 -9.76 -14.75 22.23
CA ILE A 21 -10.28 -13.52 21.60
C ILE A 21 -10.56 -13.70 20.10
N LEU A 22 -9.60 -14.24 19.32
CA LEU A 22 -9.81 -14.46 17.89
C LEU A 22 -10.93 -15.47 17.57
N PRO A 23 -11.02 -16.64 18.26
CA PRO A 23 -12.17 -17.53 18.16
C PRO A 23 -13.50 -16.85 18.49
N ALA A 24 -13.53 -16.02 19.55
CA ALA A 24 -14.71 -15.28 19.95
C ALA A 24 -15.13 -14.25 18.88
N LEU A 25 -14.19 -13.49 18.34
CA LEU A 25 -14.46 -12.57 17.22
C LEU A 25 -15.05 -13.31 16.00
N ARG A 26 -14.54 -14.51 15.65
CA ARG A 26 -15.13 -15.32 14.55
C ARG A 26 -16.56 -15.75 14.85
N ARG A 27 -16.88 -16.03 16.11
CA ARG A 27 -18.24 -16.36 16.55
C ARG A 27 -19.14 -15.13 16.47
N LEU A 28 -18.67 -13.96 16.90
CA LEU A 28 -19.38 -12.69 16.84
C LEU A 28 -19.63 -12.25 15.40
N ARG A 29 -18.63 -12.38 14.53
CA ARG A 29 -18.78 -12.09 13.10
C ARG A 29 -19.98 -12.82 12.50
N ARG A 30 -20.11 -14.15 12.74
CA ARG A 30 -21.25 -14.94 12.27
C ARG A 30 -22.57 -14.53 12.93
N HIS A 31 -22.53 -14.17 14.20
CA HIS A 31 -23.69 -13.69 14.93
C HIS A 31 -24.23 -12.38 14.33
N TYR A 32 -23.36 -11.42 14.02
CA TYR A 32 -23.70 -10.16 13.40
C TYR A 32 -24.21 -10.34 11.96
N GLU A 33 -23.57 -11.23 11.20
CA GLU A 33 -24.02 -11.60 9.84
C GLU A 33 -25.45 -12.15 9.86
N ASN A 34 -25.75 -13.06 10.79
CA ASN A 34 -27.11 -13.61 10.94
C ASN A 34 -28.14 -12.57 11.40
N LYS A 35 -27.72 -11.48 12.02
CA LYS A 35 -28.56 -10.36 12.41
C LYS A 35 -28.68 -9.27 11.33
N GLY A 36 -27.93 -9.39 10.24
CA GLY A 36 -27.87 -8.39 9.18
C GLY A 36 -27.09 -7.12 9.55
N ASP A 37 -26.28 -7.18 10.61
CA ASP A 37 -25.46 -6.05 11.07
C ASP A 37 -24.15 -5.98 10.29
N LEU A 38 -24.24 -5.49 9.07
CA LEU A 38 -23.13 -5.46 8.11
C LEU A 38 -21.99 -4.53 8.55
N VAL A 39 -22.28 -3.51 9.35
CA VAL A 39 -21.24 -2.60 9.87
C VAL A 39 -20.30 -3.35 10.79
N LEU A 40 -20.81 -4.09 11.77
CA LEU A 40 -20.00 -4.88 12.69
C LEU A 40 -19.29 -6.05 11.98
N VAL A 41 -19.93 -6.65 10.97
CA VAL A 41 -19.28 -7.67 10.11
C VAL A 41 -18.07 -7.08 9.39
N ASN A 42 -18.23 -5.92 8.75
CA ASN A 42 -17.15 -5.27 8.01
C ASN A 42 -16.00 -4.83 8.93
N ILE A 43 -16.30 -4.31 10.12
CA ILE A 43 -15.28 -3.97 11.12
C ILE A 43 -14.44 -5.21 11.46
N ILE A 44 -15.09 -6.34 11.80
CA ILE A 44 -14.36 -7.55 12.19
C ILE A 44 -13.59 -8.14 11.01
N ASP A 45 -14.21 -8.26 9.83
CA ASP A 45 -13.58 -8.89 8.65
C ASP A 45 -12.37 -8.11 8.14
N SER A 46 -12.40 -6.78 8.25
CA SER A 46 -11.32 -5.90 7.78
C SER A 46 -10.26 -5.61 8.84
N SER A 47 -10.47 -6.08 10.09
CA SER A 47 -9.61 -5.71 11.20
C SER A 47 -8.28 -6.47 11.24
N ARG A 48 -7.26 -5.75 11.72
CA ARG A 48 -6.09 -6.34 12.35
C ARG A 48 -6.26 -6.22 13.86
N VAL A 49 -5.94 -7.28 14.57
CA VAL A 49 -6.20 -7.39 16.00
C VAL A 49 -4.89 -7.31 16.77
N TYR A 50 -4.83 -6.41 17.75
CA TYR A 50 -3.79 -6.36 18.77
C TYR A 50 -4.43 -6.43 20.14
N ILE A 51 -3.84 -7.19 21.05
CA ILE A 51 -4.35 -7.34 22.42
C ILE A 51 -3.28 -6.83 23.37
N GLU A 52 -3.61 -5.78 24.11
CA GLU A 52 -2.78 -5.27 25.18
C GLU A 52 -3.16 -5.96 26.48
N GLN A 53 -2.20 -6.69 27.03
CA GLN A 53 -2.43 -7.55 28.18
C GLN A 53 -2.32 -6.77 29.47
N CYS A 54 -3.17 -7.12 30.45
CA CYS A 54 -3.10 -6.61 31.82
C CYS A 54 -3.07 -5.07 31.90
N THR A 55 -3.96 -4.43 31.15
CA THR A 55 -4.10 -2.96 31.18
C THR A 55 -4.78 -2.48 32.46
N ASN A 56 -5.43 -3.37 33.18
CA ASN A 56 -6.00 -3.14 34.50
C ASN A 56 -5.91 -4.39 35.35
N TYR A 57 -5.64 -4.20 36.65
CA TYR A 57 -5.66 -5.24 37.63
C TYR A 57 -6.47 -4.80 38.87
N ASP A 58 -7.52 -5.57 39.20
CA ASP A 58 -8.30 -5.36 40.40
C ASP A 58 -8.02 -6.51 41.37
N ASN A 59 -7.49 -6.18 42.53
CA ASN A 59 -7.16 -7.15 43.57
C ASN A 59 -8.32 -7.49 44.54
N TRP A 60 -9.50 -6.88 44.36
CA TRP A 60 -10.72 -7.26 45.01
C TRP A 60 -11.23 -8.56 44.38
N ASN A 61 -11.73 -9.48 45.18
CA ASN A 61 -12.25 -10.80 44.75
C ASN A 61 -11.22 -11.78 44.13
N GLY A 62 -9.96 -11.74 44.58
CA GLY A 62 -8.98 -12.76 44.17
C GLY A 62 -8.12 -12.36 42.94
N GLY A 63 -8.26 -11.16 42.48
CA GLY A 63 -7.50 -10.61 41.34
C GLY A 63 -8.20 -10.81 39.99
N THR A 64 -8.58 -9.71 39.34
CA THR A 64 -9.18 -9.76 38.03
C THR A 64 -8.33 -8.95 37.07
N TYR A 65 -8.02 -9.50 35.87
CA TYR A 65 -7.16 -8.93 34.89
C TYR A 65 -7.98 -8.40 33.70
N GLY A 66 -7.87 -7.10 33.43
CA GLY A 66 -8.48 -6.45 32.27
C GLY A 66 -7.52 -6.40 31.09
N HIS A 67 -8.00 -6.70 29.90
CA HIS A 67 -7.25 -6.65 28.64
C HIS A 67 -7.94 -5.72 27.66
N ASP A 68 -7.16 -4.96 26.88
CA ASP A 68 -7.70 -4.10 25.85
C ASP A 68 -7.52 -4.75 24.47
N VAL A 69 -8.56 -4.69 23.66
CA VAL A 69 -8.55 -5.22 22.29
C VAL A 69 -8.59 -4.06 21.31
N PHE A 70 -7.62 -4.01 20.42
CA PHE A 70 -7.53 -3.02 19.34
C PHE A 70 -7.87 -3.70 18.02
N LEU A 71 -8.83 -3.12 17.31
CA LEU A 71 -9.26 -3.50 15.97
C LEU A 71 -8.84 -2.38 15.01
N PHE A 72 -7.78 -2.59 14.26
CA PHE A 72 -7.31 -1.63 13.27
C PHE A 72 -7.98 -1.90 11.93
N VAL A 73 -8.69 -0.91 11.40
CA VAL A 73 -9.45 -1.02 10.15
C VAL A 73 -9.01 0.04 9.14
N PRO A 74 -9.18 -0.20 7.83
CA PRO A 74 -9.03 0.84 6.81
C PRO A 74 -9.99 2.03 7.05
N ASP A 75 -9.62 3.22 6.54
CA ASP A 75 -10.41 4.44 6.70
C ASP A 75 -11.84 4.27 6.20
N GLU A 76 -12.03 3.59 5.06
CA GLU A 76 -13.32 3.34 4.44
C GLU A 76 -14.26 2.53 5.34
N ILE A 77 -13.72 1.70 6.22
CA ILE A 77 -14.49 0.91 7.18
C ILE A 77 -14.82 1.74 8.42
N MET A 78 -13.89 2.60 8.85
CA MET A 78 -14.16 3.53 9.95
C MET A 78 -15.28 4.52 9.60
N ASP A 79 -15.31 4.99 8.34
CA ASP A 79 -16.32 5.90 7.82
C ASP A 79 -17.73 5.30 7.76
N LEU A 80 -17.88 3.97 7.90
CA LEU A 80 -19.20 3.32 8.02
C LEU A 80 -19.86 3.54 9.39
N VAL A 81 -19.10 4.03 10.38
CA VAL A 81 -19.60 4.27 11.74
C VAL A 81 -19.69 5.77 11.98
N ASP A 82 -20.91 6.26 12.20
CA ASP A 82 -21.12 7.65 12.57
C ASP A 82 -20.32 8.01 13.84
N LEU A 83 -19.70 9.19 13.84
CA LEU A 83 -18.88 9.67 14.94
C LEU A 83 -19.63 9.62 16.30
N ASP A 84 -20.90 9.96 16.29
CA ASP A 84 -21.75 9.96 17.50
C ASP A 84 -22.08 8.53 17.98
N GLU A 85 -21.98 7.53 17.10
CA GLU A 85 -22.29 6.14 17.40
C GLU A 85 -21.04 5.30 17.73
N GLN A 86 -19.83 5.77 17.44
CA GLN A 86 -18.60 5.01 17.60
C GLN A 86 -18.45 4.40 19.00
N SER A 87 -18.67 5.20 20.04
CA SER A 87 -18.55 4.74 21.42
C SER A 87 -19.53 3.60 21.76
N SER A 88 -20.77 3.66 21.24
CA SER A 88 -21.77 2.63 21.47
C SER A 88 -21.47 1.34 20.69
N VAL A 89 -20.95 1.46 19.46
CA VAL A 89 -20.52 0.33 18.61
C VAL A 89 -19.36 -0.41 19.27
N PHE A 90 -18.36 0.30 19.78
CA PHE A 90 -17.18 -0.30 20.40
C PHE A 90 -17.53 -0.96 21.74
N ALA A 91 -18.38 -0.31 22.55
CA ALA A 91 -18.90 -0.89 23.81
C ALA A 91 -19.70 -2.18 23.53
N ARG A 92 -20.48 -2.23 22.48
CA ARG A 92 -21.23 -3.42 22.07
C ARG A 92 -20.30 -4.59 21.70
N ILE A 93 -19.24 -4.35 20.94
CA ILE A 93 -18.27 -5.40 20.60
C ILE A 93 -17.60 -5.92 21.89
N MET A 94 -17.24 -5.02 22.82
CA MET A 94 -16.65 -5.38 24.12
C MET A 94 -17.60 -6.28 24.94
N ASP A 95 -18.84 -5.86 25.09
CA ASP A 95 -19.85 -6.62 25.86
C ASP A 95 -20.11 -8.00 25.25
N ASP A 96 -20.19 -8.05 23.92
CA ASP A 96 -20.43 -9.31 23.21
C ASP A 96 -19.20 -10.23 23.22
N LEU A 97 -17.95 -9.69 23.26
CA LEU A 97 -16.74 -10.48 23.50
C LEU A 97 -16.76 -11.11 24.89
N ASN A 98 -17.07 -10.35 25.93
CA ASN A 98 -17.19 -10.86 27.30
C ASN A 98 -18.30 -11.92 27.42
N LYS A 99 -19.44 -11.74 26.74
CA LYS A 99 -20.49 -12.77 26.68
C LYS A 99 -20.07 -14.02 25.88
N ALA A 100 -19.17 -13.87 24.92
CA ALA A 100 -18.69 -14.99 24.10
C ALA A 100 -17.61 -15.83 24.78
N THR A 101 -17.03 -15.35 25.89
CA THR A 101 -15.94 -15.99 26.64
C THR A 101 -16.26 -16.16 28.14
N PRO A 102 -17.46 -16.64 28.54
CA PRO A 102 -17.89 -16.71 29.94
C PRO A 102 -17.12 -17.72 30.76
N GLU A 103 -16.42 -18.66 30.12
CA GLU A 103 -15.65 -19.72 30.77
C GLU A 103 -14.27 -19.28 31.23
N VAL A 104 -13.89 -18.03 31.03
CA VAL A 104 -12.63 -17.50 31.53
C VAL A 104 -12.86 -16.79 32.85
N GLU A 105 -12.33 -17.36 33.91
CA GLU A 105 -12.42 -16.78 35.25
C GLU A 105 -11.28 -15.76 35.46
N ASN A 106 -11.57 -14.70 36.18
CA ASN A 106 -10.61 -13.66 36.59
C ASN A 106 -9.94 -12.88 35.45
N GLU A 107 -10.46 -12.99 34.23
CA GLU A 107 -10.01 -12.19 33.09
C GLU A 107 -11.22 -11.65 32.30
N TYR A 108 -11.10 -10.44 31.75
CA TYR A 108 -12.16 -9.83 30.98
C TYR A 108 -11.60 -8.84 29.93
N VAL A 109 -12.37 -8.60 28.88
CA VAL A 109 -12.11 -7.51 27.93
C VAL A 109 -12.58 -6.21 28.57
N ARG A 110 -11.63 -5.36 28.92
CA ARG A 110 -11.89 -4.06 29.57
C ARG A 110 -12.40 -3.03 28.58
N ALA A 111 -11.79 -2.98 27.40
CA ALA A 111 -12.18 -2.07 26.33
C ALA A 111 -11.92 -2.67 24.96
N VAL A 112 -12.72 -2.24 23.99
CA VAL A 112 -12.46 -2.45 22.56
C VAL A 112 -12.26 -1.09 21.92
N TYR A 113 -11.17 -0.93 21.20
CA TYR A 113 -10.84 0.27 20.43
C TYR A 113 -10.84 -0.10 18.96
N VAL A 114 -11.69 0.54 18.15
CA VAL A 114 -11.56 0.50 16.70
C VAL A 114 -10.79 1.73 16.28
N LYS A 115 -9.69 1.53 15.55
CA LYS A 115 -8.77 2.60 15.11
C LYS A 115 -8.51 2.49 13.62
N ASN A 116 -8.16 3.60 13.01
CA ASN A 116 -7.63 3.59 11.64
C ASN A 116 -6.30 2.84 11.58
N ALA A 117 -6.08 2.10 10.51
CA ALA A 117 -4.82 1.46 10.24
C ALA A 117 -3.74 2.53 10.00
N ASP A 118 -2.68 2.52 10.83
CA ASP A 118 -1.55 3.44 10.71
C ASP A 118 -0.24 2.67 10.83
N ASP A 119 0.55 2.68 9.77
CA ASP A 119 1.84 2.00 9.73
C ASP A 119 2.86 2.54 10.74
N LEU A 120 2.64 3.73 11.28
CA LEU A 120 3.48 4.33 12.33
C LEU A 120 3.05 3.93 13.75
N ASP A 121 1.84 3.38 13.94
CA ASP A 121 1.37 2.93 15.25
C ASP A 121 2.08 1.62 15.65
N PRO A 122 2.83 1.59 16.77
CA PRO A 122 3.51 0.38 17.24
C PRO A 122 2.57 -0.78 17.58
N GLN A 123 1.32 -0.51 17.97
CA GLN A 123 0.31 -1.53 18.24
C GLN A 123 -0.18 -2.14 16.91
N PHE A 124 -0.39 -1.30 15.88
CA PHE A 124 -0.73 -1.76 14.54
C PHE A 124 0.38 -2.65 13.94
N GLN A 125 1.64 -2.27 14.09
CA GLN A 125 2.77 -3.06 13.59
C GLN A 125 2.84 -4.47 14.23
N ARG A 126 2.38 -4.63 15.49
CA ARG A 126 2.32 -5.92 16.23
C ARG A 126 1.01 -6.65 16.04
N SER A 127 0.01 -6.03 15.43
CA SER A 127 -1.31 -6.62 15.21
C SER A 127 -1.27 -7.76 14.20
N ILE A 128 -2.22 -8.68 14.31
CA ILE A 128 -2.40 -9.80 13.37
C ILE A 128 -3.75 -9.67 12.68
N ASN A 129 -3.85 -10.14 11.44
CA ASN A 129 -5.12 -10.19 10.75
C ASN A 129 -6.13 -11.02 11.52
N PHE A 130 -7.38 -10.59 11.54
CA PHE A 130 -8.50 -11.31 12.13
C PHE A 130 -8.58 -12.78 11.68
N THR A 131 -8.23 -13.10 10.45
CA THR A 131 -8.17 -14.47 9.92
C THR A 131 -7.09 -15.34 10.58
N GLY A 132 -6.25 -14.77 11.45
CA GLY A 132 -5.12 -15.45 12.06
C GLY A 132 -3.93 -15.71 11.14
N LYS A 133 -4.01 -15.26 9.89
CA LYS A 133 -2.88 -15.29 8.96
C LYS A 133 -2.07 -14.00 9.15
N PRO A 134 -0.76 -14.08 9.42
CA PRO A 134 0.08 -12.89 9.48
C PRO A 134 -0.02 -12.17 8.15
N GLN A 135 -0.29 -10.86 8.19
CA GLN A 135 -0.22 -10.07 6.98
C GLN A 135 1.25 -9.99 6.55
N ILE A 136 1.50 -10.34 5.31
CA ILE A 136 2.84 -10.20 4.74
C ILE A 136 3.04 -8.71 4.50
N VAL A 137 3.92 -8.09 5.30
CA VAL A 137 4.32 -6.69 5.12
C VAL A 137 5.21 -6.63 3.89
N PRO A 138 4.81 -5.96 2.80
CA PRO A 138 5.55 -5.99 1.54
C PRO A 138 7.01 -5.57 1.69
N GLU A 139 7.27 -4.56 2.52
CA GLU A 139 8.61 -3.99 2.76
C GLU A 139 9.54 -4.98 3.47
N ARG A 140 8.99 -5.94 4.22
CA ARG A 140 9.76 -6.96 4.95
C ARG A 140 10.09 -8.19 4.11
N THR A 141 9.46 -8.35 2.96
CA THR A 141 9.72 -9.50 2.08
C THR A 141 11.07 -9.41 1.37
N GLY A 142 11.58 -8.19 1.19
CA GLY A 142 12.77 -7.92 0.38
C GLY A 142 12.56 -8.14 -1.12
N ILE A 143 11.32 -8.37 -1.55
CA ILE A 143 10.92 -8.59 -2.94
C ILE A 143 10.75 -7.26 -3.67
N TRP A 144 10.16 -6.27 -3.00
CA TRP A 144 9.76 -5.01 -3.59
C TRP A 144 10.75 -3.89 -3.27
N LYS A 145 10.91 -2.97 -4.20
CA LYS A 145 11.60 -1.70 -3.93
C LYS A 145 10.72 -0.85 -3.01
N ALA A 146 11.35 -0.18 -2.04
CA ALA A 146 10.62 0.71 -1.13
C ALA A 146 9.87 1.83 -1.89
N LYS A 147 8.69 2.19 -1.40
CA LYS A 147 7.87 3.27 -1.97
C LYS A 147 7.59 3.12 -3.47
N SER A 148 7.31 1.91 -3.94
CA SER A 148 6.98 1.63 -5.34
C SER A 148 5.61 0.96 -5.47
N LEU A 149 4.98 1.09 -6.64
CA LEU A 149 3.83 0.27 -7.01
C LEU A 149 4.31 -1.15 -7.34
N ARG A 150 3.67 -2.17 -6.79
CA ARG A 150 4.10 -3.57 -6.86
C ARG A 150 3.36 -4.32 -7.96
N ILE A 151 4.07 -4.67 -9.02
CA ILE A 151 3.53 -5.41 -10.15
C ILE A 151 4.11 -6.82 -10.20
N PHE A 152 3.25 -7.83 -10.27
CA PHE A 152 3.63 -9.19 -10.59
C PHE A 152 3.60 -9.40 -12.10
N LEU A 153 4.75 -9.76 -12.72
CA LEU A 153 4.84 -10.06 -14.15
C LEU A 153 4.66 -11.56 -14.38
N SER A 154 3.45 -11.97 -14.73
CA SER A 154 3.14 -13.36 -15.09
C SER A 154 3.60 -13.66 -16.51
N HIS A 155 4.51 -14.63 -16.67
CA HIS A 155 5.13 -15.00 -17.94
C HIS A 155 5.59 -16.45 -17.93
N ARG A 156 5.84 -17.03 -19.10
CA ARG A 156 6.50 -18.32 -19.23
C ARG A 156 8.01 -18.15 -19.02
N ASP A 157 8.64 -19.10 -18.33
CA ASP A 157 10.08 -19.06 -18.00
C ASP A 157 10.99 -18.80 -19.22
N LYS A 158 10.70 -19.45 -20.36
CA LYS A 158 11.47 -19.24 -21.59
C LYS A 158 11.40 -17.80 -22.13
N HIS A 159 10.48 -16.98 -21.65
CA HIS A 159 10.28 -15.58 -22.02
C HIS A 159 10.71 -14.61 -20.93
N LYS A 160 11.51 -15.04 -19.98
CA LYS A 160 11.99 -14.19 -18.88
C LYS A 160 12.77 -12.96 -19.34
N GLY A 161 13.46 -13.02 -20.48
CA GLY A 161 14.19 -11.88 -21.07
C GLY A 161 13.28 -10.69 -21.30
N ILE A 162 12.14 -10.90 -21.99
CA ILE A 162 11.18 -9.79 -22.23
C ILE A 162 10.51 -9.33 -20.93
N ALA A 163 10.36 -10.19 -19.93
CA ALA A 163 9.83 -9.78 -18.63
C ALA A 163 10.83 -8.84 -17.91
N HIS A 164 12.13 -9.10 -18.04
CA HIS A 164 13.21 -8.23 -17.55
C HIS A 164 13.20 -6.87 -18.25
N ASP A 165 13.20 -6.87 -19.59
CA ASP A 165 13.21 -5.64 -20.37
C ASP A 165 12.00 -4.77 -20.03
N LEU A 166 10.83 -5.40 -19.80
CA LEU A 166 9.63 -4.69 -19.36
C LEU A 166 9.78 -4.16 -17.92
N ALA A 167 10.33 -4.95 -17.00
CA ALA A 167 10.53 -4.53 -15.62
C ALA A 167 11.49 -3.34 -15.52
N GLU A 168 12.57 -3.33 -16.31
CA GLU A 168 13.49 -2.20 -16.43
C GLU A 168 12.79 -0.97 -16.99
N ALA A 169 11.97 -1.14 -18.03
CA ALA A 169 11.21 -0.04 -18.63
C ALA A 169 10.12 0.53 -17.69
N LEU A 170 9.59 -0.27 -16.77
CA LEU A 170 8.59 0.15 -15.77
C LEU A 170 9.22 0.83 -14.54
N ALA A 171 10.45 0.47 -14.19
CA ALA A 171 11.13 1.01 -12.99
C ALA A 171 11.19 2.55 -12.95
N PRO A 172 11.43 3.27 -14.07
CA PRO A 172 11.39 4.72 -14.11
C PRO A 172 10.06 5.34 -13.69
N PHE A 173 8.96 4.62 -13.82
CA PHE A 173 7.62 5.07 -13.43
C PHE A 173 7.31 4.81 -11.95
N GLY A 174 8.32 4.47 -11.12
CA GLY A 174 8.11 4.16 -9.71
C GLY A 174 7.48 2.78 -9.48
N ILE A 175 7.61 1.88 -10.44
CA ILE A 175 7.04 0.54 -10.41
C ILE A 175 8.13 -0.47 -10.06
N SER A 176 7.85 -1.34 -9.10
CA SER A 176 8.66 -2.50 -8.76
C SER A 176 8.00 -3.74 -9.34
N SER A 177 8.69 -4.41 -10.24
CA SER A 177 8.19 -5.63 -10.89
C SER A 177 8.83 -6.87 -10.26
N PHE A 178 8.00 -7.88 -9.97
CA PHE A 178 8.45 -9.21 -9.57
C PHE A 178 8.43 -10.15 -10.79
N ILE A 179 9.55 -10.81 -11.02
CA ILE A 179 9.75 -11.80 -12.07
C ILE A 179 10.07 -13.12 -11.38
N ALA A 180 9.23 -14.14 -11.55
CA ALA A 180 9.20 -15.34 -10.72
C ALA A 180 10.53 -16.10 -10.62
N HIS A 181 11.35 -16.10 -11.68
CA HIS A 181 12.58 -16.90 -11.72
C HIS A 181 13.89 -16.16 -11.42
N ASP A 182 13.87 -14.82 -11.40
CA ASP A 182 15.10 -14.02 -11.20
C ASP A 182 15.22 -13.42 -9.78
N ALA A 183 14.12 -13.29 -9.07
CA ALA A 183 14.11 -12.74 -7.72
C ALA A 183 14.58 -13.73 -6.64
N ILE A 184 14.75 -15.01 -7.00
CA ILE A 184 14.97 -16.08 -6.04
C ILE A 184 16.46 -16.25 -5.75
N LYS A 185 16.84 -15.84 -4.54
CA LYS A 185 18.20 -16.09 -4.03
C LYS A 185 18.40 -17.60 -3.82
N PRO A 186 19.58 -18.15 -4.15
CA PRO A 186 19.92 -19.54 -3.83
C PRO A 186 19.62 -19.85 -2.37
N MET A 187 19.00 -21.01 -2.07
CA MET A 187 18.61 -21.48 -0.74
C MET A 187 17.32 -20.88 -0.12
N ARG A 188 16.53 -20.06 -0.83
CA ARG A 188 15.17 -19.74 -0.40
C ARG A 188 14.17 -20.68 -1.05
N GLU A 189 13.09 -20.99 -0.32
CA GLU A 189 11.95 -21.74 -0.87
C GLU A 189 11.27 -20.87 -1.94
N TRP A 190 11.55 -21.14 -3.20
CA TRP A 190 11.04 -20.36 -4.36
C TRP A 190 9.52 -20.22 -4.38
N GLU A 191 8.79 -21.27 -3.99
CA GLU A 191 7.34 -21.24 -3.86
C GLU A 191 6.86 -20.18 -2.87
N LYS A 192 7.60 -20.00 -1.78
CA LYS A 192 7.27 -19.04 -0.74
C LYS A 192 7.50 -17.59 -1.21
N GLU A 193 8.53 -17.34 -2.01
CA GLU A 193 8.75 -16.00 -2.59
C GLU A 193 7.70 -15.65 -3.64
N ILE A 194 7.32 -16.60 -4.52
CA ILE A 194 6.22 -16.40 -5.46
C ILE A 194 4.92 -16.14 -4.69
N LEU A 195 4.60 -16.95 -3.68
CA LEU A 195 3.40 -16.75 -2.88
C LEU A 195 3.41 -15.38 -2.17
N ASN A 196 4.54 -14.99 -1.60
CA ASN A 196 4.68 -13.66 -0.97
C ASN A 196 4.47 -12.53 -1.99
N ALA A 197 5.00 -12.66 -3.21
CA ALA A 197 4.79 -11.69 -4.27
C ALA A 197 3.31 -11.63 -4.70
N LEU A 198 2.66 -12.77 -4.90
CA LEU A 198 1.23 -12.85 -5.20
C LEU A 198 0.35 -12.26 -4.09
N MET A 199 0.70 -12.54 -2.82
CA MET A 199 -0.02 -12.01 -1.67
C MET A 199 0.12 -10.49 -1.50
N THR A 200 1.22 -9.91 -1.97
CA THR A 200 1.56 -8.50 -1.74
C THR A 200 1.52 -7.63 -2.99
N MET A 201 1.31 -8.21 -4.18
CA MET A 201 1.14 -7.43 -5.42
C MET A 201 -0.10 -6.53 -5.37
N GLU A 202 -0.01 -5.39 -6.04
CA GLU A 202 -1.11 -4.44 -6.24
C GLU A 202 -1.75 -4.59 -7.63
N VAL A 203 -0.97 -5.02 -8.62
CA VAL A 203 -1.42 -5.26 -10.00
C VAL A 203 -0.69 -6.48 -10.55
N MET A 204 -1.36 -7.24 -11.40
CA MET A 204 -0.73 -8.27 -12.22
C MET A 204 -0.65 -7.80 -13.67
N VAL A 205 0.51 -8.00 -14.30
CA VAL A 205 0.69 -7.84 -15.75
C VAL A 205 0.97 -9.21 -16.35
N VAL A 206 0.19 -9.59 -17.35
CA VAL A 206 0.26 -10.90 -18.00
C VAL A 206 0.87 -10.73 -19.39
N LEU A 207 2.00 -11.40 -19.66
CA LEU A 207 2.65 -11.40 -20.97
C LEU A 207 2.12 -12.57 -21.81
N LEU A 208 1.12 -12.30 -22.66
CA LEU A 208 0.47 -13.29 -23.50
C LEU A 208 1.35 -13.62 -24.72
N THR A 209 2.20 -14.64 -24.56
CA THR A 209 2.93 -15.31 -25.63
C THR A 209 2.10 -16.49 -26.16
N ASP A 210 2.39 -17.01 -27.37
CA ASP A 210 1.56 -18.03 -28.01
C ASP A 210 1.35 -19.31 -27.22
N ASP A 211 2.27 -19.59 -26.30
CA ASP A 211 2.25 -20.76 -25.40
C ASP A 211 1.88 -20.45 -23.95
N PHE A 212 1.45 -19.22 -23.65
CA PHE A 212 1.21 -18.77 -22.28
C PHE A 212 0.30 -19.71 -21.49
N HIS A 213 -0.81 -20.14 -22.09
CA HIS A 213 -1.81 -20.99 -21.45
C HIS A 213 -1.41 -22.46 -21.28
N GLU A 214 -0.30 -22.89 -21.87
CA GLU A 214 0.25 -24.22 -21.65
C GLU A 214 0.90 -24.40 -20.28
N SER A 215 1.11 -23.32 -19.52
CA SER A 215 1.69 -23.35 -18.19
C SER A 215 0.61 -23.45 -17.12
N GLU A 216 0.72 -24.48 -16.28
CA GLU A 216 -0.13 -24.59 -15.09
C GLU A 216 0.11 -23.43 -14.12
N TRP A 217 1.37 -22.99 -13.98
CA TRP A 217 1.75 -21.88 -13.08
C TRP A 217 1.09 -20.56 -13.47
N THR A 218 1.20 -20.16 -14.74
CA THR A 218 0.61 -18.90 -15.21
C THR A 218 -0.90 -18.87 -15.06
N ASN A 219 -1.57 -20.03 -15.26
CA ASN A 219 -3.01 -20.17 -15.05
C ASN A 219 -3.39 -20.06 -13.55
N GLN A 220 -2.57 -20.64 -12.65
CA GLN A 220 -2.78 -20.53 -11.20
C GLN A 220 -2.55 -19.09 -10.71
N GLU A 221 -1.53 -18.40 -11.24
CA GLU A 221 -1.24 -16.98 -10.92
C GLU A 221 -2.42 -16.08 -11.30
N ILE A 222 -2.98 -16.24 -12.50
CA ILE A 222 -4.19 -15.53 -12.93
C ILE A 222 -5.37 -15.83 -11.99
N GLY A 223 -5.59 -17.11 -11.68
CA GLY A 223 -6.66 -17.53 -10.77
C GLY A 223 -6.51 -16.90 -9.38
N PHE A 224 -5.27 -16.83 -8.89
CA PHE A 224 -4.95 -16.17 -7.61
C PHE A 224 -5.26 -14.67 -7.65
N ALA A 225 -4.81 -13.97 -8.72
CA ALA A 225 -5.07 -12.53 -8.88
C ALA A 225 -6.57 -12.22 -8.92
N LEU A 226 -7.34 -13.03 -9.68
CA LEU A 226 -8.80 -12.90 -9.74
C LEU A 226 -9.47 -13.16 -8.40
N GLY A 227 -9.09 -14.23 -7.70
CA GLY A 227 -9.63 -14.57 -6.38
C GLY A 227 -9.32 -13.53 -5.30
N LYS A 228 -8.20 -12.80 -5.45
CA LYS A 228 -7.79 -11.71 -4.57
C LYS A 228 -8.41 -10.36 -4.97
N GLY A 229 -9.04 -10.26 -6.13
CA GLY A 229 -9.57 -8.99 -6.67
C GLY A 229 -8.48 -8.04 -7.18
N VAL A 230 -7.27 -8.55 -7.47
CA VAL A 230 -6.17 -7.74 -8.00
C VAL A 230 -6.42 -7.41 -9.47
N PRO A 231 -6.27 -6.14 -9.89
CA PRO A 231 -6.37 -5.77 -11.29
C PRO A 231 -5.35 -6.49 -12.18
N ILE A 232 -5.80 -6.92 -13.37
CA ILE A 232 -4.95 -7.62 -14.33
C ILE A 232 -4.89 -6.81 -15.63
N ILE A 233 -3.67 -6.49 -16.07
CA ILE A 233 -3.38 -5.89 -17.38
C ILE A 233 -2.81 -6.98 -18.28
N CYS A 234 -3.45 -7.22 -19.43
CA CYS A 234 -2.97 -8.15 -20.43
C CYS A 234 -2.09 -7.43 -21.46
N VAL A 235 -0.90 -7.95 -21.72
CA VAL A 235 0.00 -7.49 -22.78
C VAL A 235 0.12 -8.61 -23.81
N LYS A 236 -0.41 -8.36 -25.00
CA LYS A 236 -0.34 -9.30 -26.14
C LYS A 236 1.02 -9.14 -26.81
N VAL A 237 1.84 -10.16 -26.68
CA VAL A 237 3.19 -10.24 -27.27
C VAL A 237 3.19 -11.21 -28.46
N GLY A 238 2.40 -12.27 -28.39
CA GLY A 238 2.17 -13.24 -29.45
C GLY A 238 0.90 -12.98 -30.26
N SER A 239 0.36 -14.05 -30.84
CA SER A 239 -0.86 -14.01 -31.65
C SER A 239 -2.14 -14.24 -30.83
N ILE A 240 -2.04 -14.86 -29.63
CA ILE A 240 -3.19 -15.21 -28.80
C ILE A 240 -3.82 -13.99 -28.12
N ASP A 241 -5.13 -14.04 -27.97
CA ASP A 241 -5.90 -13.05 -27.21
C ASP A 241 -6.19 -13.58 -25.79
N PRO A 242 -6.50 -12.67 -24.84
CA PRO A 242 -6.96 -13.08 -23.52
C PRO A 242 -8.12 -14.08 -23.63
N CYS A 243 -8.14 -15.11 -22.79
CA CYS A 243 -9.21 -16.13 -22.79
C CYS A 243 -9.67 -16.46 -21.36
N GLY A 244 -10.69 -17.30 -21.22
CA GLY A 244 -11.25 -17.65 -19.92
C GLY A 244 -11.74 -16.42 -19.14
N PHE A 245 -11.45 -16.35 -17.85
CA PHE A 245 -11.89 -15.24 -16.98
C PHE A 245 -11.28 -13.89 -17.32
N ILE A 246 -10.17 -13.85 -18.06
CA ILE A 246 -9.57 -12.60 -18.54
C ILE A 246 -9.99 -12.26 -19.99
N GLY A 247 -10.83 -13.09 -20.63
CA GLY A 247 -11.20 -12.95 -22.03
C GLY A 247 -11.95 -11.65 -22.38
N SER A 248 -12.58 -11.01 -21.40
CA SER A 248 -13.22 -9.69 -21.59
C SER A 248 -12.27 -8.52 -21.57
N LYS A 249 -10.99 -8.74 -21.20
CA LYS A 249 -10.00 -7.67 -21.06
C LYS A 249 -9.38 -7.33 -22.42
N GLN A 250 -9.32 -6.04 -22.72
CA GLN A 250 -8.58 -5.56 -23.89
C GLN A 250 -7.07 -5.63 -23.60
N ALA A 251 -6.33 -6.35 -24.47
CA ALA A 251 -4.89 -6.45 -24.31
C ALA A 251 -4.14 -5.27 -24.96
N LEU A 252 -3.11 -4.79 -24.27
CA LEU A 252 -2.13 -3.85 -24.83
C LEU A 252 -1.22 -4.61 -25.79
N LYS A 253 -1.05 -4.15 -27.01
CA LYS A 253 -0.17 -4.79 -28.00
C LYS A 253 1.26 -4.28 -27.87
N ALA A 254 2.23 -5.22 -27.84
CA ALA A 254 3.66 -4.94 -27.86
C ALA A 254 4.39 -5.94 -28.77
N PRO A 255 5.34 -5.48 -29.62
CA PRO A 255 6.23 -6.37 -30.33
C PRO A 255 7.13 -7.12 -29.33
N TYR A 256 7.46 -8.39 -29.64
CA TYR A 256 8.32 -9.20 -28.80
C TYR A 256 9.70 -8.56 -28.56
N ASP A 257 10.34 -8.07 -29.61
CA ASP A 257 11.69 -7.47 -29.56
C ASP A 257 11.71 -6.02 -29.03
N GLU A 258 10.54 -5.39 -28.87
CA GLU A 258 10.38 -4.02 -28.41
C GLU A 258 9.39 -3.91 -27.23
N ILE A 259 9.40 -4.90 -26.32
CA ILE A 259 8.47 -4.99 -25.20
C ILE A 259 8.48 -3.74 -24.30
N SER A 260 9.63 -3.09 -24.17
CA SER A 260 9.78 -1.85 -23.39
C SER A 260 8.84 -0.71 -23.86
N THR A 261 8.45 -0.72 -25.14
CA THR A 261 7.54 0.30 -25.73
C THR A 261 6.12 0.27 -25.15
N VAL A 262 5.75 -0.81 -24.46
CA VAL A 262 4.44 -0.92 -23.80
C VAL A 262 4.42 -0.29 -22.40
N ALA A 263 5.55 -0.02 -21.78
CA ALA A 263 5.63 0.51 -20.42
C ALA A 263 4.82 1.84 -20.22
N PRO A 264 4.90 2.84 -21.13
CA PRO A 264 4.06 4.03 -21.03
C PRO A 264 2.55 3.74 -21.15
N LYS A 265 2.17 2.70 -21.92
CA LYS A 265 0.76 2.30 -22.07
C LYS A 265 0.26 1.62 -20.80
N ILE A 266 1.08 0.76 -20.17
CA ILE A 266 0.79 0.16 -18.86
C ILE A 266 0.62 1.25 -17.81
N HIS A 267 1.56 2.20 -17.75
CA HIS A 267 1.49 3.32 -16.81
C HIS A 267 0.20 4.13 -16.99
N ARG A 268 -0.21 4.41 -18.22
CA ARG A 268 -1.47 5.10 -18.52
C ARG A 268 -2.69 4.28 -18.08
N ALA A 269 -2.68 2.96 -18.29
CA ALA A 269 -3.75 2.08 -17.83
C ALA A 269 -3.85 2.04 -16.29
N LEU A 270 -2.72 2.07 -15.59
CA LEU A 270 -2.68 2.13 -14.13
C LEU A 270 -3.35 3.40 -13.60
N ILE A 271 -3.14 4.53 -14.25
CA ILE A 271 -3.75 5.82 -13.88
C ILE A 271 -5.25 5.84 -14.22
N ASN A 272 -5.59 5.60 -15.48
CA ASN A 272 -6.92 5.91 -16.01
C ASN A 272 -7.95 4.81 -15.75
N GLU A 273 -7.52 3.53 -15.72
CA GLU A 273 -8.42 2.39 -15.66
C GLU A 273 -8.43 1.68 -14.31
N ILE A 274 -7.34 1.77 -13.56
CA ILE A 274 -7.16 1.05 -12.29
C ILE A 274 -7.24 1.99 -11.09
N GLY A 275 -7.26 3.31 -11.30
CA GLY A 275 -7.42 4.30 -10.22
C GLY A 275 -6.18 4.45 -9.32
N GLN A 276 -4.98 4.09 -9.82
CA GLN A 276 -3.73 4.23 -9.08
C GLN A 276 -3.08 5.61 -9.23
N GLU A 277 -3.82 6.60 -9.74
CA GLU A 277 -3.30 7.94 -10.02
C GLU A 277 -2.67 8.57 -8.77
N GLY A 278 -3.40 8.63 -7.67
CA GLY A 278 -2.93 9.26 -6.43
C GLY A 278 -1.64 8.61 -5.90
N ARG A 279 -1.59 7.27 -5.89
CA ARG A 279 -0.43 6.54 -5.41
C ARG A 279 0.79 6.70 -6.33
N LEU A 280 0.63 6.58 -7.64
CA LEU A 280 1.73 6.78 -8.59
C LEU A 280 2.24 8.21 -8.56
N LYS A 281 1.36 9.18 -8.43
CA LYS A 281 1.69 10.59 -8.28
C LYS A 281 2.52 10.84 -7.02
N GLU A 282 2.12 10.30 -5.87
CA GLU A 282 2.88 10.36 -4.64
C GLU A 282 4.28 9.74 -4.80
N ILE A 283 4.37 8.56 -5.42
CA ILE A 283 5.64 7.87 -5.68
C ILE A 283 6.56 8.73 -6.56
N LEU A 284 6.03 9.36 -7.62
CA LEU A 284 6.82 10.22 -8.50
C LEU A 284 7.31 11.48 -7.78
N ILE A 285 6.47 12.11 -6.96
CA ILE A 285 6.84 13.26 -6.15
C ILE A 285 7.95 12.87 -5.16
N GLU A 286 7.78 11.79 -4.40
CA GLU A 286 8.77 11.31 -3.45
C GLU A 286 10.09 10.91 -4.15
N SER A 287 10.00 10.28 -5.32
CA SER A 287 11.17 9.97 -6.13
C SER A 287 11.93 11.24 -6.53
N PHE A 288 11.21 12.27 -7.01
CA PHE A 288 11.82 13.53 -7.42
C PHE A 288 12.47 14.26 -6.24
N ILE A 289 11.77 14.46 -5.13
CA ILE A 289 12.31 15.21 -3.99
C ILE A 289 13.47 14.51 -3.29
N SER A 290 13.59 13.19 -3.43
CA SER A 290 14.69 12.37 -2.89
C SER A 290 15.80 12.09 -3.91
N SER A 291 15.92 12.87 -4.97
CA SER A 291 16.93 12.66 -6.02
C SER A 291 18.35 12.69 -5.45
N PRO A 292 19.20 11.68 -5.77
CA PRO A 292 20.52 11.56 -5.18
C PRO A 292 21.63 12.34 -5.92
N ASN A 293 21.36 12.78 -7.14
CA ASN A 293 22.30 13.51 -8.00
C ASN A 293 21.57 14.31 -9.09
N TYR A 294 22.28 15.23 -9.76
CA TYR A 294 21.69 16.13 -10.77
C TYR A 294 21.15 15.40 -12.01
N VAL A 295 21.74 14.30 -12.43
CA VAL A 295 21.29 13.54 -13.60
C VAL A 295 19.92 12.94 -13.29
N GLU A 296 19.81 12.23 -12.18
CA GLU A 296 18.52 11.66 -11.76
C GLU A 296 17.49 12.73 -11.45
N THR A 297 17.88 13.90 -10.93
CA THR A 297 16.97 15.03 -10.72
C THR A 297 16.28 15.43 -12.02
N MET A 298 17.03 15.58 -13.11
CA MET A 298 16.47 15.94 -14.42
C MET A 298 15.55 14.86 -14.97
N GLU A 299 15.98 13.59 -14.90
CA GLU A 299 15.18 12.46 -15.38
C GLU A 299 13.89 12.28 -14.59
N ARG A 300 13.96 12.43 -13.27
CA ARG A 300 12.80 12.30 -12.39
C ARG A 300 11.83 13.48 -12.54
N LEU A 301 12.34 14.68 -12.77
CA LEU A 301 11.50 15.82 -13.13
C LEU A 301 10.79 15.60 -14.47
N GLU A 302 11.51 15.09 -15.47
CA GLU A 302 10.92 14.78 -16.77
C GLU A 302 9.74 13.81 -16.63
N ARG A 303 9.92 12.73 -15.87
CA ARG A 303 8.84 11.77 -15.59
C ARG A 303 7.67 12.42 -14.84
N LEU A 304 7.96 13.21 -13.82
CA LEU A 304 6.94 13.92 -13.06
C LEU A 304 6.12 14.84 -13.95
N THR A 305 6.79 15.64 -14.78
CA THR A 305 6.12 16.60 -15.67
C THR A 305 5.31 15.98 -16.80
N HIS A 306 5.69 14.77 -17.26
CA HIS A 306 4.92 14.02 -18.26
C HIS A 306 3.73 13.25 -17.70
N THR A 307 3.68 13.08 -16.39
CA THR A 307 2.69 12.22 -15.74
C THR A 307 1.69 12.99 -14.89
N VAL A 308 2.13 14.08 -14.28
CA VAL A 308 1.36 14.85 -13.30
C VAL A 308 1.07 16.23 -13.82
N ASP A 309 -0.15 16.45 -14.33
CA ASP A 309 -0.58 17.73 -14.90
C ASP A 309 -1.07 18.71 -13.82
N ARG A 310 -1.55 18.21 -12.66
CA ARG A 310 -2.08 19.05 -11.57
C ARG A 310 -1.56 18.58 -10.23
N LEU A 311 -1.25 19.56 -9.37
CA LEU A 311 -0.83 19.34 -7.99
C LEU A 311 -1.88 19.92 -7.05
N THR A 312 -2.21 19.20 -6.00
CA THR A 312 -2.96 19.71 -4.85
C THR A 312 -2.06 20.59 -4.00
N ASP A 313 -2.63 21.44 -3.12
CA ASP A 313 -1.85 22.25 -2.21
C ASP A 313 -0.93 21.41 -1.30
N LYS A 314 -1.41 20.24 -0.84
CA LYS A 314 -0.61 19.31 -0.02
C LYS A 314 0.60 18.77 -0.77
N GLU A 315 0.43 18.35 -2.02
CA GLU A 315 1.52 17.87 -2.88
C GLU A 315 2.51 18.97 -3.22
N PHE A 316 2.01 20.18 -3.46
CA PHE A 316 2.85 21.34 -3.71
C PHE A 316 3.70 21.71 -2.49
N GLU A 317 3.11 21.77 -1.28
CA GLU A 317 3.88 22.00 -0.05
C GLU A 317 4.92 20.89 0.17
N ARG A 318 4.59 19.63 -0.10
CA ARG A 318 5.54 18.53 -0.03
C ARG A 318 6.74 18.71 -0.98
N ILE A 319 6.48 19.18 -2.20
CA ILE A 319 7.54 19.50 -3.17
C ILE A 319 8.40 20.66 -2.67
N LYS A 320 7.80 21.71 -2.09
CA LYS A 320 8.53 22.87 -1.51
C LYS A 320 9.46 22.44 -0.39
N GLU A 321 8.97 21.62 0.53
CA GLU A 321 9.78 21.08 1.64
C GLU A 321 10.95 20.24 1.12
N GLY A 322 10.65 19.30 0.19
CA GLY A 322 11.66 18.43 -0.41
C GLY A 322 12.71 19.23 -1.21
N TYR A 323 12.27 20.26 -1.95
CA TYR A 323 13.17 21.15 -2.68
C TYR A 323 14.13 21.88 -1.74
N ALA A 324 13.62 22.48 -0.66
CA ALA A 324 14.43 23.20 0.31
C ALA A 324 15.39 22.26 1.09
N GLY A 325 15.00 21.00 1.28
CA GLY A 325 15.78 20.00 1.99
C GLY A 325 16.85 19.27 1.15
N ASN A 326 16.83 19.42 -0.20
CA ASN A 326 17.70 18.64 -1.06
C ASN A 326 18.55 19.53 -2.01
N PRO A 327 19.88 19.64 -1.77
CA PRO A 327 20.79 20.39 -2.64
C PRO A 327 20.83 19.89 -4.09
N GLN A 328 20.52 18.62 -4.32
CA GLN A 328 20.46 18.07 -5.67
C GLN A 328 19.30 18.63 -6.52
N LEU A 329 18.33 19.30 -5.86
CA LEU A 329 17.25 20.01 -6.56
C LEU A 329 17.59 21.47 -6.71
N TYR A 330 17.79 22.21 -5.61
CA TYR A 330 17.93 23.68 -5.71
C TYR A 330 19.25 24.14 -6.33
N CYS A 331 20.30 23.33 -6.31
CA CYS A 331 21.56 23.60 -7.02
C CYS A 331 21.60 23.00 -8.44
N CYS A 332 20.58 22.26 -8.88
CA CYS A 332 20.58 21.63 -10.19
C CYS A 332 20.31 22.63 -11.32
N GLY A 333 21.35 23.12 -11.96
CA GLY A 333 21.22 24.03 -13.10
C GLY A 333 20.38 23.48 -14.25
N GLY A 334 20.34 22.16 -14.44
CA GLY A 334 19.57 21.50 -15.50
C GLY A 334 18.05 21.75 -15.42
N ILE A 335 17.49 21.86 -14.23
CA ILE A 335 16.06 22.11 -14.03
C ILE A 335 15.72 23.60 -14.00
N HIS A 336 16.71 24.47 -13.69
CA HIS A 336 16.53 25.92 -13.62
C HIS A 336 16.87 26.63 -14.93
N ASN A 337 17.91 26.20 -15.64
CA ASN A 337 18.44 26.93 -16.80
C ASN A 337 17.72 26.68 -18.11
N ARG A 338 16.93 25.61 -18.25
CA ARG A 338 16.11 25.32 -19.43
C ARG A 338 14.85 26.19 -19.48
N GLY A 339 15.00 27.52 -19.49
CA GLY A 339 13.89 28.47 -19.47
C GLY A 339 13.02 28.34 -18.22
N ASN A 340 13.64 28.07 -17.06
CA ASN A 340 12.95 27.82 -15.79
C ASN A 340 11.95 26.66 -15.89
N TRP A 341 12.37 25.53 -16.46
CA TRP A 341 11.51 24.34 -16.70
C TRP A 341 10.72 23.92 -15.46
N PHE A 342 11.40 23.76 -14.32
CA PHE A 342 10.75 23.36 -13.06
C PHE A 342 9.74 24.41 -12.58
N LYS A 343 10.10 25.69 -12.62
CA LYS A 343 9.18 26.80 -12.26
C LYS A 343 7.93 26.79 -13.14
N ARG A 344 8.08 26.71 -14.46
CA ARG A 344 6.95 26.68 -15.39
C ARG A 344 6.03 25.49 -15.16
N TYR A 345 6.61 24.33 -14.87
CA TYR A 345 5.82 23.16 -14.52
C TYR A 345 4.99 23.40 -13.26
N LEU A 346 5.61 23.85 -12.16
CA LEU A 346 4.90 24.12 -10.91
C LEU A 346 3.81 25.18 -11.08
N GLU A 347 4.10 26.27 -11.78
CA GLU A 347 3.11 27.33 -12.06
C GLU A 347 1.92 26.78 -12.87
N SER A 348 2.19 25.93 -13.86
CA SER A 348 1.13 25.26 -14.65
C SER A 348 0.32 24.28 -13.83
N ALA A 349 0.99 23.46 -13.00
CA ALA A 349 0.35 22.40 -12.25
C ALA A 349 -0.45 22.89 -11.03
N THR A 350 -0.10 24.09 -10.50
CA THR A 350 -0.75 24.67 -9.32
C THR A 350 -1.65 25.87 -9.62
N GLY A 351 -1.45 26.52 -10.78
CA GLY A 351 -2.08 27.81 -11.09
C GLY A 351 -1.51 28.99 -10.31
N LYS A 352 -0.45 28.81 -9.53
CA LYS A 352 0.17 29.82 -8.67
C LYS A 352 1.30 30.54 -9.42
N LYS A 353 1.63 31.76 -9.00
CA LYS A 353 2.83 32.48 -9.43
C LYS A 353 3.93 32.26 -8.41
N LEU A 354 5.12 31.88 -8.86
CA LEU A 354 6.19 31.44 -7.99
C LEU A 354 7.48 32.21 -8.21
N GLU A 355 8.25 32.39 -7.15
CA GLU A 355 9.62 32.86 -7.18
C GLU A 355 10.54 31.85 -6.50
N PHE A 356 11.75 31.70 -7.05
CA PHE A 356 12.77 30.80 -6.53
C PHE A 356 13.92 31.64 -5.95
N ASN A 357 14.11 31.59 -4.66
CA ASN A 357 15.14 32.34 -3.98
C ASN A 357 15.79 31.51 -2.87
N ASP A 358 17.13 31.50 -2.82
CA ASP A 358 17.95 30.85 -1.78
C ASP A 358 17.52 29.41 -1.41
N GLY A 359 17.26 28.59 -2.44
CA GLY A 359 16.82 27.19 -2.22
C GLY A 359 15.37 27.06 -1.74
N LYS A 360 14.55 28.10 -1.86
CA LYS A 360 13.14 28.09 -1.49
C LYS A 360 12.24 28.45 -2.65
N ILE A 361 11.03 27.90 -2.64
CA ILE A 361 9.94 28.24 -3.56
C ILE A 361 8.96 29.14 -2.80
N ILE A 362 8.77 30.36 -3.29
CA ILE A 362 7.93 31.38 -2.67
C ILE A 362 6.72 31.64 -3.59
N GLU A 363 5.51 31.61 -3.02
CA GLU A 363 4.29 31.98 -3.74
C GLU A 363 4.16 33.52 -3.78
N ILE A 364 4.00 34.06 -4.98
CA ILE A 364 3.74 35.50 -5.19
C ILE A 364 2.22 35.69 -5.08
N ILE A 365 1.78 36.24 -3.95
CA ILE A 365 0.38 36.63 -3.79
C ILE A 365 0.23 37.98 -4.50
N PRO A 366 -0.67 38.11 -5.50
CA PRO A 366 -0.95 39.42 -6.08
C PRO A 366 -1.42 40.37 -4.98
N SER A 367 -0.70 41.45 -4.76
CA SER A 367 -1.17 42.51 -3.87
C SER A 367 -2.50 43.01 -4.42
N ALA A 368 -3.54 42.98 -3.59
CA ALA A 368 -4.81 43.64 -3.87
C ALA A 368 -4.61 45.16 -3.76
N GLU A 369 -3.95 45.72 -4.77
CA GLU A 369 -3.80 47.17 -4.90
C GLU A 369 -4.40 47.64 -6.20
N ASN A 370 -5.37 48.55 -6.05
CA ASN A 370 -5.98 49.48 -7.00
C ASN A 370 -7.17 48.96 -7.85
N GLU A 371 -8.25 48.68 -7.19
CA GLU A 371 -9.50 49.25 -7.67
C GLU A 371 -9.67 50.64 -7.03
N LEU A 372 -9.18 51.64 -7.68
CA LEU A 372 -9.60 53.03 -7.43
C LEU A 372 -11.06 53.15 -7.88
N PRO A 373 -11.97 53.56 -7.00
CA PRO A 373 -13.34 53.83 -7.40
C PRO A 373 -13.34 55.12 -8.23
N PHE A 374 -13.76 55.02 -9.47
CA PHE A 374 -14.26 56.16 -10.21
C PHE A 374 -15.77 56.17 -10.19
#